data_b4e12e16b47091146a3662e4356d2570
#
_entry.id   b4e12e16b47091146a3662e4356d2570
#
_cell.length_a   1.000
_cell.length_b   1.000
_cell.length_c   1.000
_cell.angle_alpha   90.00
_cell.angle_beta   90.00
_cell.angle_gamma   90.00
#
_symmetry.space_group_name_H-M   'P 1'
#
loop_
_entity.id
_entity.type
_entity.pdbx_description
1 polymer ?
#
loop_
_entity_poly.entity_id
_entity_poly.type
_entity_poly.pdbx_seq_one_letter_code
_entity_poly.pdbx_strand_id
1 'polypeptide(L)'
;LYNNPPAYRTDFTPVQIAELAAQHQNLVAVKESSGDVRRITAITALVGDRLAVGVGLDDIIVEGVYAGASFWIAGLADALPAESVRLFNHARRGERAQAQALLHWFLPLLRFD
;
A
#
# COMPACT_ATOMS: atom_id res chain seq x y z
N LEU A 1 6.57 -0.45 -10.60
CA LEU A 1 7.12 0.82 -10.10
C LEU A 1 7.14 0.82 -8.58
N TYR A 2 8.21 1.31 -7.97
CA TYR A 2 8.30 1.53 -6.54
C TYR A 2 8.49 3.02 -6.28
N ASN A 3 7.51 3.67 -5.67
CA ASN A 3 7.56 5.07 -5.30
C ASN A 3 7.78 5.21 -3.79
N ASN A 4 8.98 5.64 -3.41
CA ASN A 4 9.36 5.87 -2.01
C ASN A 4 10.20 7.16 -1.89
N PRO A 5 9.53 8.33 -1.92
CA PRO A 5 10.22 9.62 -1.87
C PRO A 5 11.10 9.81 -0.63
N PRO A 6 10.69 9.38 0.58
CA PRO A 6 11.55 9.50 1.76
C PRO A 6 12.89 8.78 1.62
N ALA A 7 12.89 7.59 1.02
CA ALA A 7 14.12 6.79 0.87
C ALA A 7 14.97 7.22 -0.33
N TYR A 8 14.34 7.52 -1.46
CA TYR A 8 15.06 7.71 -2.74
C TYR A 8 15.12 9.15 -3.22
N ARG A 9 14.42 10.08 -2.56
CA ARG A 9 14.34 11.50 -2.91
C ARG A 9 13.81 11.75 -4.34
N THR A 10 13.14 10.77 -4.91
CA THR A 10 12.44 10.84 -6.20
C THR A 10 10.99 10.55 -5.94
N ASP A 11 10.10 11.42 -6.44
CA ASP A 11 8.68 11.32 -6.24
C ASP A 11 7.94 11.33 -7.58
N PHE A 12 7.22 10.26 -7.87
CA PHE A 12 6.28 10.19 -8.97
C PHE A 12 4.89 10.58 -8.49
N THR A 13 4.37 11.67 -9.04
CA THR A 13 3.00 12.08 -8.74
C THR A 13 1.99 11.06 -9.30
N PRO A 14 0.75 10.99 -8.77
CA PRO A 14 -0.29 10.11 -9.32
C PRO A 14 -0.51 10.29 -10.83
N VAL A 15 -0.43 11.51 -11.33
CA VAL A 15 -0.57 11.82 -12.76
C VAL A 15 0.58 11.22 -13.57
N GLN A 16 1.82 11.39 -13.11
CA GLN A 16 2.99 10.80 -13.78
C GLN A 16 2.95 9.26 -13.77
N ILE A 17 2.47 8.65 -12.68
CA ILE A 17 2.27 7.20 -12.61
C ILE A 17 1.26 6.75 -13.67
N ALA A 18 0.14 7.46 -13.79
CA ALA A 18 -0.88 7.16 -14.79
C ALA A 18 -0.36 7.32 -16.22
N GLU A 19 0.39 8.37 -16.50
CA GLU A 19 1.03 8.61 -17.81
C GLU A 19 2.02 7.49 -18.16
N LEU A 20 2.88 7.09 -17.22
CA LEU A 20 3.81 5.98 -17.43
C LEU A 20 3.08 4.67 -17.68
N ALA A 21 2.01 4.39 -16.92
CA ALA A 21 1.20 3.19 -17.13
C ALA A 21 0.53 3.16 -18.50
N ALA A 22 0.11 4.31 -19.03
CA ALA A 22 -0.47 4.41 -20.37
C ALA A 22 0.57 4.18 -21.48
N GLN A 23 1.80 4.62 -21.26
CA GLN A 23 2.90 4.52 -22.25
C GLN A 23 3.60 3.16 -22.23
N HIS A 24 3.61 2.46 -21.10
CA HIS A 24 4.40 1.24 -20.87
C HIS A 24 3.51 0.08 -20.43
N GLN A 25 3.18 -0.82 -21.36
CA GLN A 25 2.30 -1.97 -21.09
C GLN A 25 2.87 -2.96 -20.05
N ASN A 26 4.20 -3.03 -19.92
CA ASN A 26 4.89 -3.86 -18.94
C ASN A 26 4.89 -3.27 -17.51
N LEU A 27 4.45 -2.01 -17.34
CA LEU A 27 4.18 -1.43 -16.03
C LEU A 27 2.78 -1.92 -15.56
N VAL A 28 2.76 -2.92 -14.68
CA VAL A 28 1.53 -3.59 -14.24
C VAL A 28 1.15 -3.31 -12.78
N ALA A 29 2.09 -2.76 -12.00
CA ALA A 29 1.86 -2.47 -10.59
C ALA A 29 2.68 -1.27 -10.10
N VAL A 30 2.18 -0.60 -9.06
CA VAL A 30 2.91 0.39 -8.28
C VAL A 30 2.86 0.04 -6.79
N LYS A 31 4.03 0.03 -6.13
CA LYS A 31 4.16 0.04 -4.68
C LYS A 31 4.30 1.49 -4.21
N GLU A 32 3.31 1.99 -3.48
CA GLU A 32 3.28 3.37 -2.99
C GLU A 32 3.74 3.42 -1.53
N SER A 33 4.80 4.16 -1.28
CA SER A 33 5.46 4.29 0.04
C SER A 33 5.77 5.75 0.40
N SER A 34 4.98 6.70 -0.10
CA SER A 34 5.18 8.12 0.25
C SER A 34 4.72 8.46 1.68
N GLY A 35 3.89 7.60 2.30
CA GLY A 35 3.24 7.87 3.57
C GLY A 35 1.91 8.62 3.46
N ASP A 36 1.51 9.04 2.28
CA ASP A 36 0.23 9.70 2.04
C ASP A 36 -0.78 8.74 1.41
N VAL A 37 -1.69 8.19 2.22
CA VAL A 37 -2.73 7.25 1.78
C VAL A 37 -3.65 7.82 0.69
N ARG A 38 -3.83 9.15 0.64
CA ARG A 38 -4.63 9.82 -0.38
C ARG A 38 -4.09 9.58 -1.79
N ARG A 39 -2.81 9.30 -1.93
CA ARG A 39 -2.18 9.00 -3.22
C ARG A 39 -2.67 7.67 -3.78
N ILE A 40 -2.96 6.68 -2.94
CA ILE A 40 -3.56 5.41 -3.36
C ILE A 40 -4.91 5.68 -4.01
N THR A 41 -5.78 6.45 -3.36
CA THR A 41 -7.06 6.87 -3.94
C THR A 41 -6.88 7.62 -5.26
N ALA A 42 -5.93 8.57 -5.32
CA ALA A 42 -5.69 9.35 -6.52
C ALA A 42 -5.18 8.48 -7.70
N ILE A 43 -4.25 7.55 -7.43
CA ILE A 43 -3.73 6.64 -8.46
C ILE A 43 -4.87 5.73 -8.95
N THR A 44 -5.61 5.07 -8.05
CA THR A 44 -6.69 4.16 -8.44
C THR A 44 -7.78 4.87 -9.24
N ALA A 45 -8.10 6.12 -8.90
CA ALA A 45 -9.06 6.93 -9.67
C ALA A 45 -8.58 7.23 -11.10
N LEU A 46 -7.27 7.39 -11.32
CA LEU A 46 -6.69 7.70 -12.62
C LEU A 46 -6.48 6.46 -13.50
N VAL A 47 -6.08 5.34 -12.88
CA VAL A 47 -5.66 4.16 -13.65
C VAL A 47 -6.72 3.06 -13.72
N GLY A 48 -7.72 3.07 -12.84
CA GLY A 48 -8.73 2.01 -12.75
C GLY A 48 -8.06 0.64 -12.57
N ASP A 49 -8.50 -0.35 -13.35
CA ASP A 49 -7.97 -1.71 -13.33
C ASP A 49 -6.67 -1.88 -14.15
N ARG A 50 -6.18 -0.81 -14.77
CA ARG A 50 -4.97 -0.88 -15.62
C ARG A 50 -3.72 -1.20 -14.81
N LEU A 51 -3.66 -0.77 -13.56
CA LEU A 51 -2.48 -0.89 -12.71
C LEU A 51 -2.89 -1.40 -11.32
N ALA A 52 -2.25 -2.46 -10.84
CA ALA A 52 -2.40 -2.86 -9.44
C ALA A 52 -1.70 -1.83 -8.54
N VAL A 53 -2.39 -1.33 -7.52
CA VAL A 53 -1.84 -0.37 -6.56
C VAL A 53 -1.63 -1.07 -5.22
N GLY A 54 -0.44 -0.96 -4.66
CA GLY A 54 -0.06 -1.61 -3.41
C GLY A 54 0.48 -0.66 -2.37
N VAL A 55 0.30 -1.05 -1.12
CA VAL A 55 0.86 -0.36 0.04
C VAL A 55 2.30 -0.82 0.27
N GLY A 56 3.19 0.13 0.53
CA GLY A 56 4.60 -0.15 0.83
C GLY A 56 5.03 0.19 2.26
N LEU A 57 4.14 0.77 3.07
CA LEU A 57 4.38 1.05 4.49
C LEU A 57 3.43 0.21 5.35
N ASP A 58 3.99 -0.42 6.38
CA ASP A 58 3.25 -1.40 7.18
C ASP A 58 2.20 -0.75 8.09
N ASP A 59 2.46 0.45 8.59
CA ASP A 59 1.61 1.17 9.53
C ASP A 59 0.32 1.77 8.91
N ILE A 60 0.26 1.88 7.58
CA ILE A 60 -0.93 2.41 6.87
C ILE A 60 -1.66 1.35 6.04
N ILE A 61 -1.40 0.07 6.29
CA ILE A 61 -1.97 -1.00 5.45
C ILE A 61 -3.49 -1.03 5.47
N VAL A 62 -4.11 -0.85 6.62
CA VAL A 62 -5.57 -0.89 6.75
C VAL A 62 -6.22 0.25 5.98
N GLU A 63 -5.73 1.46 6.17
CA GLU A 63 -6.17 2.66 5.45
C GLU A 63 -5.90 2.53 3.96
N GLY A 64 -4.75 1.99 3.57
CA GLY A 64 -4.38 1.78 2.18
C GLY A 64 -5.31 0.81 1.45
N VAL A 65 -5.71 -0.28 2.10
CA VAL A 65 -6.71 -1.22 1.54
C VAL A 65 -8.05 -0.52 1.37
N TYR A 66 -8.49 0.28 2.33
CA TYR A 66 -9.74 1.04 2.21
C TYR A 66 -9.66 2.16 1.17
N ALA A 67 -8.47 2.67 0.89
CA ALA A 67 -8.22 3.62 -0.19
C ALA A 67 -8.16 2.97 -1.59
N GLY A 68 -8.22 1.64 -1.69
CA GLY A 68 -8.25 0.91 -2.95
C GLY A 68 -7.00 0.07 -3.27
N ALA A 69 -6.06 -0.07 -2.34
CA ALA A 69 -4.91 -0.94 -2.57
C ALA A 69 -5.32 -2.41 -2.68
N SER A 70 -4.74 -3.10 -3.66
CA SER A 70 -5.03 -4.50 -3.96
C SER A 70 -3.97 -5.48 -3.45
N PHE A 71 -2.80 -4.98 -3.05
CA PHE A 71 -1.73 -5.78 -2.48
C PHE A 71 -0.89 -4.99 -1.45
N TRP A 72 -0.07 -5.71 -0.72
CA TRP A 72 0.85 -5.15 0.27
C TRP A 72 2.22 -5.83 0.15
N ILE A 73 3.30 -5.05 0.13
CA ILE A 73 4.67 -5.55 0.22
C ILE A 73 5.20 -5.11 1.58
N ALA A 74 5.09 -6.00 2.54
CA ALA A 74 5.31 -5.76 3.95
C ALA A 74 6.72 -6.16 4.39
N GLY A 75 7.42 -5.28 5.09
CA GLY A 75 8.64 -5.64 5.83
C GLY A 75 8.33 -6.57 7.00
N LEU A 76 7.22 -6.33 7.68
CA LEU A 76 6.79 -7.11 8.84
C LEU A 76 6.47 -8.59 8.51
N ALA A 77 6.14 -8.88 7.26
CA ALA A 77 5.85 -10.24 6.82
C ALA A 77 7.06 -11.18 6.90
N ASP A 78 8.27 -10.65 6.90
CA ASP A 78 9.50 -11.45 7.08
C ASP A 78 9.59 -12.04 8.50
N ALA A 79 9.10 -11.31 9.50
CA ALA A 79 9.11 -11.74 10.89
C ALA A 79 7.79 -12.40 11.33
N LEU A 80 6.67 -11.91 10.85
CA LEU A 80 5.31 -12.28 11.29
C LEU A 80 4.39 -12.53 10.07
N PRO A 81 4.69 -13.54 9.23
CA PRO A 81 3.96 -13.76 7.98
C PRO A 81 2.48 -14.11 8.21
N ALA A 82 2.18 -14.96 9.15
CA ALA A 82 0.81 -15.40 9.41
C ALA A 82 -0.10 -14.25 9.88
N GLU A 83 0.42 -13.41 10.77
CA GLU A 83 -0.27 -12.25 11.30
C GLU A 83 -0.45 -11.18 10.23
N SER A 84 0.56 -10.94 9.40
CA SER A 84 0.49 -10.00 8.28
C SER A 84 -0.58 -10.41 7.28
N VAL A 85 -0.65 -11.68 6.91
CA VAL A 85 -1.70 -12.22 6.03
C VAL A 85 -3.09 -12.06 6.66
N ARG A 86 -3.23 -12.32 7.97
CA ARG A 86 -4.51 -12.12 8.68
C ARG A 86 -4.93 -10.66 8.68
N LEU A 87 -4.00 -9.73 8.97
CA LEU A 87 -4.28 -8.30 8.96
C LEU A 87 -4.79 -7.84 7.59
N PHE A 88 -4.07 -8.20 6.54
CA PHE A 88 -4.46 -7.87 5.17
C PHE A 88 -5.84 -8.43 4.80
N ASN A 89 -6.10 -9.68 5.15
CA ASN A 89 -7.39 -10.34 4.88
C ASN A 89 -8.55 -9.70 5.65
N HIS A 90 -8.37 -9.35 6.92
CA HIS A 90 -9.38 -8.62 7.70
C HIS A 90 -9.70 -7.26 7.07
N ALA A 91 -8.66 -6.50 6.68
CA ALA A 91 -8.84 -5.22 5.99
C ALA A 91 -9.63 -5.40 4.68
N ARG A 92 -9.25 -6.36 3.84
CA ARG A 92 -9.94 -6.64 2.56
C ARG A 92 -11.40 -7.07 2.69
N ARG A 93 -11.74 -7.76 3.76
CA ARG A 93 -13.12 -8.20 4.03
C ARG A 93 -13.96 -7.12 4.71
N GLY A 94 -13.39 -5.97 5.05
CA GLY A 94 -14.08 -4.92 5.79
C GLY A 94 -14.33 -5.27 7.27
N GLU A 95 -13.62 -6.24 7.81
CA GLU A 95 -13.68 -6.68 9.20
C GLU A 95 -12.90 -5.70 10.08
N ARG A 96 -13.43 -4.48 10.23
CA ARG A 96 -12.72 -3.32 10.81
C ARG A 96 -12.21 -3.55 12.23
N ALA A 97 -13.03 -4.14 13.09
CA ALA A 97 -12.66 -4.36 14.48
C ALA A 97 -11.46 -5.31 14.59
N GLN A 98 -11.45 -6.39 13.81
CA GLN A 98 -10.38 -7.38 13.77
C GLN A 98 -9.11 -6.79 13.15
N ALA A 99 -9.25 -6.04 12.06
CA ALA A 99 -8.13 -5.36 11.42
C ALA A 99 -7.47 -4.35 12.37
N GLN A 100 -8.26 -3.51 13.04
CA GLN A 100 -7.75 -2.55 14.01
C GLN A 100 -7.09 -3.22 15.22
N ALA A 101 -7.71 -4.24 15.78
CA ALA A 101 -7.14 -4.96 16.94
C ALA A 101 -5.76 -5.54 16.60
N LEU A 102 -5.62 -6.13 15.42
CA LEU A 102 -4.36 -6.70 14.96
C LEU A 102 -3.33 -5.63 14.61
N LEU A 103 -3.74 -4.53 13.97
CA LEU A 103 -2.86 -3.40 13.71
C LEU A 103 -2.34 -2.77 15.02
N HIS A 104 -3.20 -2.57 16.01
CA HIS A 104 -2.78 -2.06 17.32
C HIS A 104 -1.79 -2.99 18.02
N TRP A 105 -1.94 -4.30 17.84
CA TRP A 105 -0.97 -5.26 18.35
C TRP A 105 0.41 -5.14 17.66
N PHE A 106 0.42 -4.79 16.36
CA PHE A 106 1.67 -4.53 15.63
C PHE A 106 2.33 -3.20 15.98
N LEU A 107 1.58 -2.17 16.39
CA LEU A 107 2.07 -0.80 16.56
C LEU A 107 3.38 -0.66 17.34
N PRO A 108 3.64 -1.41 18.44
CA PRO A 108 4.92 -1.32 19.12
C PRO A 108 6.12 -1.68 18.25
N LEU A 109 5.94 -2.61 17.31
CA LEU A 109 6.99 -3.03 16.36
C LEU A 109 7.14 -2.01 15.23
N LEU A 110 6.04 -1.46 14.74
CA LEU A 110 6.01 -0.48 13.64
C LEU A 110 6.62 0.88 14.01
N ARG A 111 6.93 1.12 15.27
CA ARG A 111 7.56 2.36 15.74
C ARG A 111 9.07 2.30 15.85
N PHE A 112 9.67 1.20 15.44
CA PHE A 112 11.12 1.03 15.36
C PHE A 112 11.66 1.25 13.93
N ASP A 113 10.79 1.57 12.98
CA ASP A 113 11.15 1.88 11.59
C ASP A 113 11.57 3.34 11.42
#